data_5e3d0f1a185b8de2c197e19efde99dd5
#
_entry.id   5e3d0f1a185b8de2c197e19efde99dd5
#
_cell.length_a   1.000
_cell.length_b   1.000
_cell.length_c   1.000
_cell.angle_alpha   90.00
_cell.angle_beta   90.00
_cell.angle_gamma   90.00
#
_symmetry.space_group_name_H-M   'P 1'
#
loop_
_entity.id
_entity.type
_entity.pdbx_description
1 polymer ?
#
loop_
_entity_poly.entity_id
_entity_poly.type
_entity_poly.pdbx_seq_one_letter_code
_entity_poly.pdbx_strand_id
1 'polypeptide(L)'
;MKFITAMVCGLLILACSDKAENPTVKEILIDQLKNTHTNKDWFVPINVAVEGLTSGQANWKDSTGNHSIGELVSHLAFWNDRILIGFDGNTAPDFNGDNEVTFKTFDQSEWEYSIKKLDSIQNIWLQRVENATDKELREWSKSIANICSHNAYHTGQIVYIRKKNGWWDEAQGVK
;
A
#
# COMPACT_ATOMS: atom_id res chain seq x y z
N MET A 1 29.74 -66.98 -35.41
CA MET A 1 28.69 -66.30 -34.60
C MET A 1 29.36 -65.19 -33.85
N LYS A 2 29.04 -63.93 -34.25
CA LYS A 2 29.55 -62.73 -33.59
C LYS A 2 28.43 -62.14 -32.72
N PHE A 3 28.63 -62.13 -31.42
CA PHE A 3 27.68 -61.46 -30.46
C PHE A 3 27.99 -59.99 -30.43
N ILE A 4 27.01 -59.14 -30.79
CA ILE A 4 27.07 -57.71 -30.66
C ILE A 4 26.37 -57.39 -29.31
N THR A 5 27.15 -56.93 -28.33
CA THR A 5 26.62 -56.43 -27.02
C THR A 5 26.23 -54.99 -27.22
N ALA A 6 24.94 -54.70 -27.22
CA ALA A 6 24.42 -53.33 -27.21
C ALA A 6 24.46 -52.75 -25.79
N MET A 7 25.27 -51.72 -25.61
CA MET A 7 25.38 -50.97 -24.37
C MET A 7 24.30 -49.87 -24.37
N VAL A 8 23.24 -50.06 -23.55
CA VAL A 8 22.20 -49.08 -23.37
C VAL A 8 22.69 -48.06 -22.34
N CYS A 9 23.03 -46.84 -22.79
CA CYS A 9 23.39 -45.73 -21.95
C CYS A 9 22.09 -45.05 -21.47
N GLY A 10 21.69 -45.34 -20.24
CA GLY A 10 20.53 -44.70 -19.62
C GLY A 10 20.86 -43.25 -19.23
N LEU A 11 20.27 -42.27 -19.93
CA LEU A 11 20.30 -40.86 -19.55
C LEU A 11 19.38 -40.68 -18.34
N LEU A 12 19.95 -40.54 -17.16
CA LEU A 12 19.23 -40.05 -15.97
C LEU A 12 18.98 -38.54 -16.13
N ILE A 13 17.78 -38.17 -16.56
CA ILE A 13 17.32 -36.79 -16.53
C ILE A 13 16.98 -36.50 -15.06
N LEU A 14 17.88 -35.82 -14.34
CA LEU A 14 17.59 -35.18 -13.07
C LEU A 14 16.62 -34.00 -13.34
N ALA A 15 15.32 -34.25 -13.22
CA ALA A 15 14.33 -33.20 -13.18
C ALA A 15 14.51 -32.50 -11.82
N CYS A 16 15.26 -31.39 -11.79
CA CYS A 16 15.13 -30.41 -10.71
C CYS A 16 13.71 -29.85 -10.76
N SER A 17 12.84 -30.36 -9.92
CA SER A 17 11.59 -29.67 -9.64
C SER A 17 11.95 -28.47 -8.75
N ASP A 18 12.04 -27.28 -9.33
CA ASP A 18 12.02 -26.04 -8.56
C ASP A 18 10.70 -26.00 -7.77
N LYS A 19 10.77 -26.41 -6.51
CA LYS A 19 9.68 -26.12 -5.58
C LYS A 19 9.64 -24.62 -5.44
N ALA A 20 8.56 -23.99 -5.92
CA ALA A 20 8.30 -22.60 -5.62
C ALA A 20 8.43 -22.42 -4.10
N GLU A 21 9.43 -21.66 -3.66
CA GLU A 21 9.57 -21.32 -2.25
C GLU A 21 8.38 -20.47 -1.83
N ASN A 22 7.87 -20.69 -0.62
CA ASN A 22 6.83 -19.84 -0.08
C ASN A 22 7.38 -18.42 0.10
N PRO A 23 6.59 -17.37 -0.22
CA PRO A 23 7.05 -16.01 -0.06
C PRO A 23 7.42 -15.71 1.40
N THR A 24 8.50 -15.00 1.59
CA THR A 24 8.94 -14.53 2.90
C THR A 24 8.00 -13.43 3.43
N VAL A 25 8.04 -13.18 4.73
CA VAL A 25 7.30 -12.06 5.32
C VAL A 25 7.67 -10.74 4.66
N LYS A 26 8.94 -10.53 4.32
CA LYS A 26 9.42 -9.33 3.62
C LYS A 26 8.74 -9.17 2.26
N GLU A 27 8.73 -10.21 1.44
CA GLU A 27 8.10 -10.18 0.12
C GLU A 27 6.60 -9.90 0.21
N ILE A 28 5.90 -10.55 1.14
CA ILE A 28 4.47 -10.29 1.37
C ILE A 28 4.24 -8.82 1.73
N LEU A 29 5.04 -8.24 2.64
CA LEU A 29 4.87 -6.85 3.06
C LEU A 29 5.20 -5.86 1.93
N ILE A 30 6.23 -6.14 1.12
CA ILE A 30 6.57 -5.34 -0.06
C ILE A 30 5.40 -5.33 -1.06
N ASP A 31 4.82 -6.49 -1.34
CA ASP A 31 3.68 -6.59 -2.25
C ASP A 31 2.46 -5.84 -1.71
N GLN A 32 2.15 -5.97 -0.42
CA GLN A 32 1.04 -5.25 0.21
C GLN A 32 1.26 -3.72 0.18
N LEU A 33 2.48 -3.24 0.45
CA LEU A 33 2.81 -1.81 0.32
C LEU A 33 2.63 -1.32 -1.12
N LYS A 34 3.11 -2.06 -2.11
CA LYS A 34 2.93 -1.72 -3.53
C LYS A 34 1.46 -1.71 -3.93
N ASN A 35 0.69 -2.71 -3.51
CA ASN A 35 -0.72 -2.84 -3.86
C ASN A 35 -1.60 -1.76 -3.22
N THR A 36 -1.25 -1.27 -2.04
CA THR A 36 -1.96 -0.14 -1.43
C THR A 36 -1.54 1.22 -2.00
N HIS A 37 -0.37 1.33 -2.64
CA HIS A 37 0.21 2.59 -3.09
C HIS A 37 0.05 2.83 -4.61
N THR A 38 0.57 1.94 -5.45
CA THR A 38 0.72 2.16 -6.90
C THR A 38 0.20 1.03 -7.78
N ASN A 39 0.22 -0.21 -7.31
CA ASN A 39 -0.10 -1.37 -8.15
C ASN A 39 -1.59 -1.70 -8.07
N LYS A 40 -2.24 -1.80 -9.23
CA LYS A 40 -3.59 -2.37 -9.33
C LYS A 40 -3.48 -3.89 -9.22
N ASP A 41 -4.16 -4.46 -8.24
CA ASP A 41 -4.25 -5.90 -8.04
C ASP A 41 -5.71 -6.27 -7.68
N TRP A 42 -6.02 -6.66 -6.46
CA TRP A 42 -7.39 -6.97 -6.03
C TRP A 42 -8.24 -5.71 -5.78
N PHE A 43 -7.59 -4.58 -5.60
CA PHE A 43 -8.23 -3.28 -5.37
C PHE A 43 -7.42 -2.15 -6.00
N VAL A 44 -8.04 -0.99 -6.06
CA VAL A 44 -7.41 0.23 -6.61
C VAL A 44 -6.45 0.83 -5.59
N PRO A 45 -5.20 1.13 -5.96
CA PRO A 45 -4.24 1.79 -5.06
C PRO A 45 -4.60 3.26 -4.81
N ILE A 46 -4.06 3.82 -3.72
CA ILE A 46 -4.39 5.18 -3.29
C ILE A 46 -4.03 6.24 -4.34
N ASN A 47 -2.89 6.09 -5.04
CA ASN A 47 -2.47 7.06 -6.06
C ASN A 47 -3.50 7.18 -7.19
N VAL A 48 -4.09 6.07 -7.62
CA VAL A 48 -5.17 6.06 -8.61
C VAL A 48 -6.47 6.62 -8.01
N ALA A 49 -6.76 6.29 -6.75
CA ALA A 49 -7.98 6.74 -6.08
C ALA A 49 -8.04 8.26 -5.90
N VAL A 50 -6.90 8.96 -5.77
CA VAL A 50 -6.86 10.43 -5.60
C VAL A 50 -6.53 11.18 -6.88
N GLU A 51 -6.18 10.49 -7.97
CA GLU A 51 -5.74 11.10 -9.22
C GLU A 51 -6.81 12.05 -9.81
N GLY A 52 -6.37 13.24 -10.24
CA GLY A 52 -7.20 14.22 -10.95
C GLY A 52 -8.24 14.94 -10.08
N LEU A 53 -8.30 14.72 -8.77
CA LEU A 53 -9.22 15.43 -7.89
C LEU A 53 -8.78 16.87 -7.63
N THR A 54 -9.73 17.80 -7.69
CA THR A 54 -9.57 19.17 -7.20
C THR A 54 -9.75 19.24 -5.70
N SER A 55 -9.29 20.33 -5.05
CA SER A 55 -9.54 20.55 -3.61
C SER A 55 -11.04 20.65 -3.29
N GLY A 56 -11.84 21.21 -4.20
CA GLY A 56 -13.29 21.25 -4.03
C GLY A 56 -13.92 19.87 -3.97
N GLN A 57 -13.47 18.93 -4.81
CA GLN A 57 -13.91 17.54 -4.78
C GLN A 57 -13.35 16.80 -3.53
N ALA A 58 -12.10 17.10 -3.17
CA ALA A 58 -11.47 16.50 -1.99
C ALA A 58 -12.16 16.92 -0.68
N ASN A 59 -12.64 18.16 -0.59
CA ASN A 59 -13.33 18.68 0.59
C ASN A 59 -14.85 18.43 0.60
N TRP A 60 -15.40 17.85 -0.46
CA TRP A 60 -16.84 17.60 -0.54
C TRP A 60 -17.29 16.64 0.57
N LYS A 61 -18.37 16.99 1.23
CA LYS A 61 -19.03 16.16 2.24
C LYS A 61 -20.53 16.09 1.96
N ASP A 62 -21.11 14.95 2.25
CA ASP A 62 -22.57 14.83 2.34
C ASP A 62 -23.08 15.22 3.75
N SER A 63 -24.39 15.16 3.93
CA SER A 63 -25.04 15.51 5.21
C SER A 63 -24.95 14.39 6.28
N THR A 64 -24.25 13.28 6.02
CA THR A 64 -24.25 12.10 6.89
C THR A 64 -23.16 12.11 7.96
N GLY A 65 -22.30 13.13 7.99
CA GLY A 65 -21.19 13.24 8.94
C GLY A 65 -19.97 12.40 8.58
N ASN A 66 -19.93 11.78 7.38
CA ASN A 66 -18.76 11.06 6.90
C ASN A 66 -17.59 12.01 6.59
N HIS A 67 -16.37 11.48 6.66
CA HIS A 67 -15.18 12.22 6.27
C HIS A 67 -15.12 12.43 4.76
N SER A 68 -14.58 13.60 4.36
CA SER A 68 -14.27 13.91 2.96
C SER A 68 -13.03 13.16 2.49
N ILE A 69 -12.79 13.13 1.18
CA ILE A 69 -11.58 12.53 0.59
C ILE A 69 -10.32 13.19 1.15
N GLY A 70 -10.31 14.54 1.26
CA GLY A 70 -9.17 15.27 1.82
C GLY A 70 -8.89 14.90 3.27
N GLU A 71 -9.95 14.81 4.09
CA GLU A 71 -9.85 14.35 5.48
C GLU A 71 -9.26 12.94 5.57
N LEU A 72 -9.70 12.00 4.71
CA LEU A 72 -9.15 10.64 4.66
C LEU A 72 -7.68 10.62 4.25
N VAL A 73 -7.27 11.42 3.27
CA VAL A 73 -5.86 11.54 2.85
C VAL A 73 -4.99 12.13 3.97
N SER A 74 -5.47 13.17 4.66
CA SER A 74 -4.79 13.75 5.83
C SER A 74 -4.56 12.71 6.92
N HIS A 75 -5.61 11.95 7.24
CA HIS A 75 -5.59 10.90 8.24
C HIS A 75 -4.60 9.79 7.88
N LEU A 76 -4.60 9.34 6.63
CA LEU A 76 -3.63 8.36 6.14
C LEU A 76 -2.20 8.89 6.24
N ALA A 77 -1.94 10.12 5.80
CA ALA A 77 -0.62 10.72 5.88
C ALA A 77 -0.13 10.81 7.33
N PHE A 78 -1.00 11.22 8.26
CA PHE A 78 -0.67 11.32 9.69
C PHE A 78 -0.24 9.96 10.27
N TRP A 79 -1.04 8.91 10.08
CA TRP A 79 -0.75 7.61 10.69
C TRP A 79 0.42 6.90 10.03
N ASN A 80 0.53 6.97 8.70
CA ASN A 80 1.68 6.39 8.00
C ASN A 80 3.00 7.04 8.43
N ASP A 81 3.04 8.38 8.54
CA ASP A 81 4.20 9.15 8.98
C ASP A 81 4.57 8.83 10.44
N ARG A 82 3.56 8.82 11.32
CA ARG A 82 3.76 8.56 12.75
C ARG A 82 4.37 7.20 13.04
N ILE A 83 3.89 6.16 12.36
CA ILE A 83 4.43 4.81 12.55
C ILE A 83 5.82 4.68 11.90
N LEU A 84 6.06 5.36 10.76
CA LEU A 84 7.36 5.40 10.10
C LEU A 84 8.44 6.04 11.01
N ILE A 85 8.12 7.13 11.68
CA ILE A 85 9.01 7.77 12.66
C ILE A 85 9.42 6.75 13.75
N GLY A 86 8.48 5.96 14.25
CA GLY A 86 8.76 4.90 15.21
C GLY A 86 9.62 3.78 14.62
N PHE A 87 9.36 3.36 13.39
CA PHE A 87 10.16 2.35 12.68
C PHE A 87 11.62 2.82 12.51
N ASP A 88 11.84 4.09 12.20
CA ASP A 88 13.17 4.71 12.09
C ASP A 88 13.86 4.92 13.46
N GLY A 89 13.27 4.44 14.56
CA GLY A 89 13.83 4.52 15.90
C GLY A 89 13.68 5.89 16.56
N ASN A 90 12.86 6.78 15.99
CA ASN A 90 12.61 8.11 16.51
C ASN A 90 11.32 8.16 17.35
N THR A 91 11.19 9.21 18.18
CA THR A 91 9.97 9.47 18.93
C THR A 91 9.06 10.37 18.10
N ALA A 92 7.86 9.88 17.79
CA ALA A 92 6.86 10.71 17.13
C ALA A 92 6.38 11.83 18.07
N PRO A 93 5.99 13.00 17.54
CA PRO A 93 5.43 14.11 18.34
C PRO A 93 4.29 13.65 19.23
N ASP A 94 4.08 14.33 20.36
CA ASP A 94 2.99 14.01 21.27
C ASP A 94 1.64 14.01 20.56
N PHE A 95 0.81 13.03 20.91
CA PHE A 95 -0.53 12.86 20.39
C PHE A 95 -1.46 12.52 21.55
N ASN A 96 -2.47 13.36 21.76
CA ASN A 96 -3.40 13.24 22.89
C ASN A 96 -4.44 12.12 22.73
N GLY A 97 -4.41 11.39 21.61
CA GLY A 97 -5.35 10.30 21.31
C GLY A 97 -6.65 10.77 20.63
N ASP A 98 -6.83 12.08 20.40
CA ASP A 98 -7.96 12.60 19.64
C ASP A 98 -7.75 12.39 18.13
N ASN A 99 -8.42 11.38 17.59
CA ASN A 99 -8.29 11.02 16.18
C ASN A 99 -8.87 12.09 15.23
N GLU A 100 -9.80 12.91 15.70
CA GLU A 100 -10.43 13.94 14.87
C GLU A 100 -9.43 15.00 14.39
N VAL A 101 -8.38 15.29 15.16
CA VAL A 101 -7.35 16.26 14.74
C VAL A 101 -6.52 15.81 13.52
N THR A 102 -6.63 14.56 13.12
CA THR A 102 -5.95 14.00 11.95
C THR A 102 -6.71 14.26 10.64
N PHE A 103 -8.00 14.58 10.71
CA PHE A 103 -8.87 14.84 9.57
C PHE A 103 -8.88 16.34 9.24
N LYS A 104 -8.17 16.72 8.18
CA LYS A 104 -8.00 18.12 7.77
C LYS A 104 -8.58 18.35 6.38
N THR A 105 -9.13 19.56 6.20
CA THR A 105 -9.52 20.11 4.91
C THR A 105 -8.38 20.95 4.32
N PHE A 106 -8.39 21.18 3.01
CA PHE A 106 -7.29 21.78 2.28
C PHE A 106 -7.77 22.84 1.29
N ASP A 107 -6.98 23.90 1.08
CA ASP A 107 -7.04 24.67 -0.15
C ASP A 107 -6.41 23.90 -1.33
N GLN A 108 -6.34 24.50 -2.53
CA GLN A 108 -5.81 23.79 -3.71
C GLN A 108 -4.32 23.45 -3.56
N SER A 109 -3.52 24.38 -3.04
CA SER A 109 -2.07 24.17 -2.88
C SER A 109 -1.76 23.18 -1.77
N GLU A 110 -2.50 23.22 -0.68
CA GLU A 110 -2.42 22.27 0.43
C GLU A 110 -2.86 20.86 0.00
N TRP A 111 -3.89 20.76 -0.84
CA TRP A 111 -4.34 19.48 -1.40
C TRP A 111 -3.24 18.81 -2.23
N GLU A 112 -2.67 19.55 -3.18
CA GLU A 112 -1.57 19.05 -4.01
C GLU A 112 -0.34 18.64 -3.18
N TYR A 113 -0.01 19.43 -2.16
CA TYR A 113 1.06 19.09 -1.22
C TYR A 113 0.74 17.82 -0.42
N SER A 114 -0.49 17.65 0.04
CA SER A 114 -0.91 16.50 0.85
C SER A 114 -0.86 15.19 0.07
N ILE A 115 -1.25 15.20 -1.21
CA ILE A 115 -1.09 14.02 -2.09
C ILE A 115 0.39 13.67 -2.24
N LYS A 116 1.24 14.65 -2.54
CA LYS A 116 2.70 14.43 -2.69
C LYS A 116 3.34 13.94 -1.39
N LYS A 117 2.89 14.47 -0.26
CA LYS A 117 3.37 14.04 1.06
C LYS A 117 3.00 12.58 1.33
N LEU A 118 1.76 12.19 1.10
CA LEU A 118 1.31 10.80 1.28
C LEU A 118 2.09 9.84 0.35
N ASP A 119 2.22 10.20 -0.93
CA ASP A 119 3.01 9.44 -1.90
C ASP A 119 4.47 9.26 -1.43
N SER A 120 5.11 10.35 -0.97
CA SER A 120 6.48 10.30 -0.44
C SER A 120 6.61 9.38 0.76
N ILE A 121 5.69 9.44 1.72
CA ILE A 121 5.69 8.59 2.91
C ILE A 121 5.57 7.11 2.52
N GLN A 122 4.70 6.78 1.58
CA GLN A 122 4.52 5.40 1.13
C GLN A 122 5.73 4.87 0.35
N ASN A 123 6.41 5.72 -0.44
CA ASN A 123 7.67 5.38 -1.08
C ASN A 123 8.79 5.12 -0.03
N ILE A 124 8.85 5.93 1.03
CA ILE A 124 9.80 5.71 2.12
C ILE A 124 9.50 4.38 2.83
N TRP A 125 8.23 4.06 3.11
CA TRP A 125 7.85 2.77 3.68
C TRP A 125 8.36 1.59 2.85
N LEU A 126 8.16 1.63 1.54
CA LEU A 126 8.64 0.59 0.63
C LEU A 126 10.16 0.42 0.75
N GLN A 127 10.92 1.53 0.67
CA GLN A 127 12.38 1.51 0.80
C GLN A 127 12.84 0.97 2.17
N ARG A 128 12.15 1.33 3.26
CA ARG A 128 12.48 0.83 4.60
C ARG A 128 12.28 -0.67 4.72
N VAL A 129 11.17 -1.20 4.21
CA VAL A 129 10.88 -2.63 4.26
C VAL A 129 11.82 -3.43 3.34
N GLU A 130 12.14 -2.93 2.16
CA GLU A 130 13.13 -3.54 1.25
C GLU A 130 14.50 -3.72 1.93
N ASN A 131 14.92 -2.73 2.73
CA ASN A 131 16.21 -2.74 3.42
C ASN A 131 16.15 -3.26 4.86
N ALA A 132 14.97 -3.62 5.37
CA ALA A 132 14.80 -4.06 6.74
C ALA A 132 15.53 -5.37 7.03
N THR A 133 16.10 -5.48 8.22
CA THR A 133 16.65 -6.72 8.76
C THR A 133 15.55 -7.67 9.23
N ASP A 134 15.87 -8.95 9.39
CA ASP A 134 14.93 -9.93 9.97
C ASP A 134 14.48 -9.56 11.39
N LYS A 135 15.33 -8.87 12.15
CA LYS A 135 14.97 -8.38 13.48
C LYS A 135 13.90 -7.31 13.41
N GLU A 136 14.09 -6.30 12.57
CA GLU A 136 13.11 -5.23 12.34
C GLU A 136 11.79 -5.78 11.82
N LEU A 137 11.83 -6.73 10.88
CA LEU A 137 10.62 -7.37 10.39
C LEU A 137 9.88 -8.17 11.47
N ARG A 138 10.58 -8.87 12.37
CA ARG A 138 9.93 -9.54 13.50
C ARG A 138 9.23 -8.57 14.44
N GLU A 139 9.80 -7.40 14.65
CA GLU A 139 9.27 -6.38 15.55
C GLU A 139 8.12 -5.59 14.91
N TRP A 140 8.20 -5.28 13.61
CA TRP A 140 7.34 -4.32 12.94
C TRP A 140 6.34 -4.89 11.93
N SER A 141 6.45 -6.17 11.52
CA SER A 141 5.59 -6.75 10.48
C SER A 141 4.10 -6.58 10.74
N LYS A 142 3.65 -6.70 12.00
CA LYS A 142 2.26 -6.50 12.39
C LYS A 142 1.82 -5.04 12.14
N SER A 143 2.65 -4.07 12.51
CA SER A 143 2.34 -2.64 12.32
C SER A 143 2.31 -2.28 10.83
N ILE A 144 3.25 -2.83 10.03
CA ILE A 144 3.30 -2.63 8.58
C ILE A 144 2.07 -3.23 7.91
N ALA A 145 1.68 -4.45 8.27
CA ALA A 145 0.45 -5.08 7.77
C ALA A 145 -0.80 -4.26 8.13
N ASN A 146 -0.87 -3.70 9.34
CA ASN A 146 -1.96 -2.83 9.76
C ASN A 146 -2.00 -1.54 8.93
N ILE A 147 -0.85 -0.92 8.61
CA ILE A 147 -0.78 0.24 7.71
C ILE A 147 -1.36 -0.12 6.33
N CYS A 148 -0.96 -1.25 5.75
CA CYS A 148 -1.48 -1.67 4.45
C CYS A 148 -3.00 -1.86 4.49
N SER A 149 -3.53 -2.54 5.51
CA SER A 149 -4.97 -2.73 5.69
C SER A 149 -5.72 -1.41 5.89
N HIS A 150 -5.15 -0.49 6.66
CA HIS A 150 -5.70 0.85 6.91
C HIS A 150 -5.73 1.70 5.63
N ASN A 151 -4.64 1.66 4.85
CA ASN A 151 -4.58 2.33 3.55
C ASN A 151 -5.64 1.78 2.59
N ALA A 152 -5.77 0.47 2.46
CA ALA A 152 -6.76 -0.18 1.61
C ALA A 152 -8.20 0.17 2.04
N TYR A 153 -8.48 0.17 3.36
CA TYR A 153 -9.79 0.51 3.91
C TYR A 153 -10.23 1.94 3.52
N HIS A 154 -9.35 2.93 3.72
CA HIS A 154 -9.67 4.32 3.38
C HIS A 154 -9.64 4.58 1.88
N THR A 155 -8.81 3.89 1.12
CA THR A 155 -8.85 3.94 -0.35
C THR A 155 -10.21 3.48 -0.89
N GLY A 156 -10.78 2.42 -0.32
CA GLY A 156 -12.13 1.97 -0.67
C GLY A 156 -13.20 3.03 -0.40
N GLN A 157 -13.10 3.77 0.71
CA GLN A 157 -14.00 4.89 1.01
C GLN A 157 -13.84 6.03 0.00
N ILE A 158 -12.62 6.38 -0.39
CA ILE A 158 -12.34 7.41 -1.40
C ILE A 158 -12.98 7.03 -2.75
N VAL A 159 -12.76 5.80 -3.21
CA VAL A 159 -13.38 5.30 -4.46
C VAL A 159 -14.90 5.33 -4.38
N TYR A 160 -15.48 4.94 -3.24
CA TYR A 160 -16.92 5.01 -3.02
C TYR A 160 -17.46 6.45 -3.14
N ILE A 161 -16.79 7.44 -2.51
CA ILE A 161 -17.18 8.85 -2.60
C ILE A 161 -17.10 9.33 -4.06
N ARG A 162 -16.06 8.98 -4.79
CA ARG A 162 -15.91 9.34 -6.21
C ARG A 162 -17.01 8.75 -7.07
N LYS A 163 -17.32 7.46 -6.90
CA LYS A 163 -18.41 6.78 -7.64
C LYS A 163 -19.77 7.41 -7.34
N LYS A 164 -20.06 7.69 -6.07
CA LYS A 164 -21.30 8.33 -5.63
C LYS A 164 -21.53 9.68 -6.30
N ASN A 165 -20.48 10.44 -6.57
CA ASN A 165 -20.53 11.79 -7.14
C ASN A 165 -20.28 11.82 -8.66
N GLY A 166 -20.10 10.68 -9.33
CA GLY A 166 -19.81 10.64 -10.76
C GLY A 166 -18.40 11.14 -11.13
N TRP A 167 -17.46 11.13 -10.21
CA TRP A 167 -16.05 11.53 -10.42
C TRP A 167 -15.11 10.36 -10.66
N TRP A 168 -15.65 9.16 -10.78
CA TRP A 168 -14.88 7.96 -11.01
C TRP A 168 -14.92 7.54 -12.46
N ASP A 169 -13.74 7.30 -13.04
CA ASP A 169 -13.63 6.65 -14.34
C ASP A 169 -13.53 5.14 -14.13
N GLU A 170 -14.50 4.38 -14.63
CA GLU A 170 -14.52 2.92 -14.50
C GLU A 170 -13.32 2.25 -15.19
N ALA A 171 -12.66 2.90 -16.15
CA ALA A 171 -11.42 2.41 -16.74
C ALA A 171 -10.25 2.39 -15.72
N GLN A 172 -10.33 3.15 -14.64
CA GLN A 172 -9.37 3.17 -13.54
C GLN A 172 -9.54 1.97 -12.58
N GLY A 173 -10.67 1.28 -12.63
CA GLY A 173 -10.94 0.11 -11.77
C GLY A 173 -10.03 -1.08 -12.05
N VAL A 174 -10.05 -2.06 -11.14
CA VAL A 174 -9.50 -3.40 -11.38
C VAL A 174 -10.46 -4.19 -12.24
N LYS A 175 -9.92 -5.05 -13.12
CA LYS A 175 -10.70 -5.87 -14.04
C LYS A 175 -10.82 -7.29 -13.51
#